data_a35100ec105b3863a5a960d60ac9a90e
#
_entry.id   a35100ec105b3863a5a960d60ac9a90e
#
_cell.length_a   1.000
_cell.length_b   1.000
_cell.length_c   1.000
_cell.angle_alpha   90.00
_cell.angle_beta   90.00
_cell.angle_gamma   90.00
#
_symmetry.space_group_name_H-M   'P 1'
#
loop_
_entity.id
_entity.type
_entity.pdbx_description
1 polymer ?
#
loop_
_entity_poly.entity_id
_entity_poly.type
_entity_poly.pdbx_seq_one_letter_code
_entity_poly.pdbx_strand_id
1 'polypeptide(L)'
;MLWKIYAFPLHAVALIMVVMTIVWAYVCPKLKKWRMEVCTALACAATLIILHATLLSRTPGTYAAVLTPFAALAAARQQPELYREMLMNVFLFFPLGLTLSNALPRKWHRWLRISLTTLTGCILSAGIEYAQYRFALGMAETDDVICNTLGTFVGATSLLLAHAMEKHKERPTTMTLTATETQFLHIAKTAVSGGELPTEAVDWPAIFTLANQQKLLPILFEAVRKTPAAGENAPLFAAIKRQVIGQVLNQTVRSAEFADLYGKLRAAGLHPVVVKGQLCSRLYPLRDQRISADDDLFIPEGEFFVCHEALLANGLTTDTPADELPTADEVSYTKKDSPLYIELHRHLFDSAEDAHDELNHFFVDIAPVEVDGFLTMPPHEHLLYLILHAYKHFVYSGIGLRQFCDIGLWAQAYHDQIDWQRLHDQCASVHAATFAAAAFRIARTYLGIDFDLPAPWNNDVDAEPLLHDALCGGVYGSNSYTRLHSSTVTLNAVKASRTGEKSSVLRTVFPKRAYLERRYPYLKKRPYLLPVAWVQRIAHYAGEQSGADNSASGSIKLAKERIELMKRYGIIDEKK
;
A
#
# COMPACT_ATOMS: atom_id res chain seq x y z
N MET A 1 -34.25 -32.53 -3.63
CA MET A 1 -33.00 -31.84 -3.24
C MET A 1 -33.19 -30.32 -3.16
N LEU A 2 -33.94 -29.69 -4.05
CA LEU A 2 -34.23 -28.24 -4.05
C LEU A 2 -34.93 -27.74 -2.77
N TRP A 3 -35.82 -28.54 -2.16
CA TRP A 3 -36.50 -28.19 -0.90
C TRP A 3 -35.58 -27.91 0.29
N LYS A 4 -34.35 -28.45 0.31
CA LYS A 4 -33.37 -28.15 1.36
C LYS A 4 -32.75 -26.75 1.25
N ILE A 5 -32.78 -26.13 0.08
CA ILE A 5 -32.28 -24.76 -0.14
C ILE A 5 -33.16 -23.73 0.57
N TYR A 6 -34.47 -23.98 0.65
CA TYR A 6 -35.41 -23.15 1.41
C TYR A 6 -35.15 -23.16 2.93
N ALA A 7 -34.32 -24.07 3.44
CA ALA A 7 -33.92 -24.11 4.85
C ALA A 7 -32.75 -23.19 5.20
N PHE A 8 -32.03 -22.61 4.19
CA PHE A 8 -30.91 -21.72 4.47
C PHE A 8 -31.38 -20.33 4.95
N PRO A 9 -30.67 -19.73 5.93
CA PRO A 9 -30.97 -18.37 6.36
C PRO A 9 -30.66 -17.34 5.25
N LEU A 10 -31.41 -16.24 5.18
CA LEU A 10 -31.31 -15.21 4.13
C LEU A 10 -29.88 -14.71 3.90
N HIS A 11 -29.12 -14.48 4.97
CA HIS A 11 -27.74 -14.05 4.89
C HIS A 11 -26.81 -15.09 4.26
N ALA A 12 -27.12 -16.39 4.38
CA ALA A 12 -26.33 -17.44 3.74
C ALA A 12 -26.56 -17.45 2.21
N VAL A 13 -27.79 -17.21 1.74
CA VAL A 13 -28.09 -17.11 0.31
C VAL A 13 -27.34 -15.91 -0.30
N ALA A 14 -27.39 -14.74 0.36
CA ALA A 14 -26.64 -13.56 -0.08
C ALA A 14 -25.12 -13.80 -0.10
N LEU A 15 -24.59 -14.48 0.92
CA LEU A 15 -23.17 -14.86 0.97
C LEU A 15 -22.78 -15.81 -0.17
N ILE A 16 -23.62 -16.79 -0.48
CA ILE A 16 -23.39 -17.70 -1.61
C ILE A 16 -23.32 -16.94 -2.93
N MET A 17 -24.22 -15.97 -3.17
CA MET A 17 -24.18 -15.13 -4.38
C MET A 17 -22.88 -14.33 -4.48
N VAL A 18 -22.40 -13.75 -3.38
CA VAL A 18 -21.13 -13.03 -3.34
C VAL A 18 -19.95 -13.97 -3.63
N VAL A 19 -19.90 -15.13 -3.00
CA VAL A 19 -18.86 -16.13 -3.23
C VAL A 19 -18.89 -16.62 -4.69
N MET A 20 -20.05 -16.91 -5.23
CA MET A 20 -20.21 -17.29 -6.65
C MET A 20 -19.70 -16.20 -7.58
N THR A 21 -20.00 -14.93 -7.31
CA THR A 21 -19.51 -13.80 -8.10
C THR A 21 -17.98 -13.73 -8.08
N ILE A 22 -17.36 -13.83 -6.91
CA ILE A 22 -15.88 -13.76 -6.75
C ILE A 22 -15.21 -14.96 -7.45
N VAL A 23 -15.71 -16.16 -7.21
CA VAL A 23 -15.18 -17.39 -7.83
C VAL A 23 -15.32 -17.32 -9.35
N TRP A 24 -16.47 -16.88 -9.83
CA TRP A 24 -16.70 -16.75 -11.26
C TRP A 24 -15.83 -15.68 -11.91
N ALA A 25 -15.68 -14.52 -11.28
CA ALA A 25 -14.80 -13.45 -11.76
C ALA A 25 -13.33 -13.90 -11.84
N TYR A 26 -12.91 -14.85 -10.98
CA TYR A 26 -11.57 -15.44 -11.01
C TYR A 26 -11.43 -16.55 -12.06
N VAL A 27 -12.45 -17.40 -12.23
CA VAL A 27 -12.41 -18.59 -13.12
C VAL A 27 -12.68 -18.20 -14.58
N CYS A 28 -13.68 -17.36 -14.83
CA CYS A 28 -14.14 -17.02 -16.17
C CYS A 28 -13.04 -16.45 -17.10
N PRO A 29 -12.13 -15.55 -16.65
CA PRO A 29 -11.00 -15.10 -17.47
C PRO A 29 -10.03 -16.22 -17.87
N LYS A 30 -9.89 -17.27 -17.05
CA LYS A 30 -8.99 -18.40 -17.30
C LYS A 30 -9.47 -19.35 -18.40
N LEU A 31 -10.75 -19.32 -18.74
CA LEU A 31 -11.35 -20.15 -19.79
C LEU A 31 -10.85 -19.76 -21.21
N LYS A 32 -10.24 -18.57 -21.36
CA LYS A 32 -9.63 -18.09 -22.64
C LYS A 32 -10.53 -18.34 -23.86
N LYS A 33 -10.10 -19.21 -24.78
CA LYS A 33 -10.81 -19.54 -26.01
C LYS A 33 -12.13 -20.29 -25.79
N TRP A 34 -12.24 -21.07 -24.73
CA TRP A 34 -13.42 -21.87 -24.41
C TRP A 34 -14.48 -21.10 -23.61
N ARG A 35 -14.24 -19.83 -23.31
CA ARG A 35 -15.13 -19.04 -22.45
C ARG A 35 -16.56 -18.95 -23.00
N MET A 36 -16.70 -18.68 -24.28
CA MET A 36 -18.01 -18.47 -24.90
C MET A 36 -18.82 -19.77 -24.88
N GLU A 37 -18.21 -20.89 -25.22
CA GLU A 37 -18.83 -22.20 -25.24
C GLU A 37 -19.23 -22.65 -23.84
N VAL A 38 -18.33 -22.55 -22.86
CA VAL A 38 -18.60 -22.94 -21.47
C VAL A 38 -19.68 -22.05 -20.86
N CYS A 39 -19.58 -20.73 -21.05
CA CYS A 39 -20.59 -19.81 -20.51
C CYS A 39 -21.96 -20.00 -21.16
N THR A 40 -22.01 -20.31 -22.46
CA THR A 40 -23.27 -20.62 -23.16
C THR A 40 -23.86 -21.92 -22.64
N ALA A 41 -23.07 -22.98 -22.50
CA ALA A 41 -23.54 -24.24 -21.94
C ALA A 41 -24.11 -24.08 -20.51
N LEU A 42 -23.42 -23.32 -19.66
CA LEU A 42 -23.87 -23.02 -18.30
C LEU A 42 -25.13 -22.13 -18.28
N ALA A 43 -25.26 -21.17 -19.20
CA ALA A 43 -26.47 -20.35 -19.32
C ALA A 43 -27.68 -21.20 -19.77
N CYS A 44 -27.46 -22.13 -20.71
CA CYS A 44 -28.52 -23.09 -21.11
C CYS A 44 -28.90 -24.00 -19.93
N ALA A 45 -27.93 -24.51 -19.18
CA ALA A 45 -28.23 -25.33 -17.99
C ALA A 45 -29.00 -24.54 -16.91
N ALA A 46 -28.62 -23.29 -16.66
CA ALA A 46 -29.35 -22.40 -15.75
C ALA A 46 -30.78 -22.18 -16.22
N THR A 47 -31.01 -21.93 -17.54
CA THR A 47 -32.32 -21.76 -18.12
C THR A 47 -33.19 -23.03 -17.95
N LEU A 48 -32.62 -24.21 -18.19
CA LEU A 48 -33.30 -25.49 -17.99
C LEU A 48 -33.68 -25.71 -16.52
N ILE A 49 -32.83 -25.37 -15.58
CA ILE A 49 -33.12 -25.44 -14.15
C ILE A 49 -34.26 -24.48 -13.78
N ILE A 50 -34.23 -23.25 -14.31
CA ILE A 50 -35.32 -22.27 -14.10
C ILE A 50 -36.64 -22.82 -14.63
N LEU A 51 -36.68 -23.28 -15.86
CA LEU A 51 -37.91 -23.82 -16.47
C LEU A 51 -38.43 -25.07 -15.72
N HIS A 52 -37.51 -25.94 -15.29
CA HIS A 52 -37.90 -27.09 -14.48
C HIS A 52 -38.51 -26.64 -13.14
N ALA A 53 -37.87 -25.74 -12.42
CA ALA A 53 -38.32 -25.29 -11.10
C ALA A 53 -39.64 -24.48 -11.16
N THR A 54 -39.86 -23.72 -12.24
CA THR A 54 -41.01 -22.81 -12.34
C THR A 54 -42.20 -23.36 -13.11
N LEU A 55 -42.01 -24.29 -14.05
CA LEU A 55 -43.07 -24.84 -14.89
C LEU A 55 -43.21 -26.37 -14.76
N LEU A 56 -42.11 -27.13 -14.97
CA LEU A 56 -42.20 -28.58 -15.13
C LEU A 56 -42.45 -29.33 -13.82
N SER A 57 -42.07 -28.77 -12.67
CA SER A 57 -42.28 -29.37 -11.35
C SER A 57 -43.62 -29.00 -10.72
N ARG A 58 -44.43 -28.18 -11.37
CA ARG A 58 -45.72 -27.68 -10.84
C ARG A 58 -46.88 -28.49 -11.40
N THR A 59 -47.90 -28.71 -10.56
CA THR A 59 -49.18 -29.33 -10.95
C THR A 59 -50.24 -28.26 -11.23
N PRO A 60 -51.13 -28.46 -12.23
CA PRO A 60 -52.20 -27.51 -12.50
C PRO A 60 -53.09 -27.27 -11.28
N GLY A 61 -53.43 -25.99 -11.04
CA GLY A 61 -54.24 -25.53 -9.93
C GLY A 61 -55.33 -24.54 -10.39
N THR A 62 -55.46 -23.42 -9.69
CA THR A 62 -56.41 -22.35 -9.99
C THR A 62 -55.75 -21.20 -10.73
N TYR A 63 -56.51 -20.52 -11.60
CA TYR A 63 -56.08 -19.30 -12.27
C TYR A 63 -56.02 -18.16 -11.26
N ALA A 64 -54.84 -17.59 -11.03
CA ALA A 64 -54.66 -16.44 -10.18
C ALA A 64 -53.54 -15.52 -10.73
N ALA A 65 -53.70 -14.21 -10.58
CA ALA A 65 -52.70 -13.24 -10.97
C ALA A 65 -52.69 -12.03 -10.02
N VAL A 66 -51.51 -11.57 -9.63
CA VAL A 66 -51.29 -10.33 -8.87
C VAL A 66 -50.44 -9.40 -9.73
N LEU A 67 -51.08 -8.43 -10.36
CA LEU A 67 -50.43 -7.53 -11.33
C LEU A 67 -49.96 -6.21 -10.71
N THR A 68 -50.19 -6.00 -9.41
CA THR A 68 -49.77 -4.79 -8.71
C THR A 68 -48.29 -4.88 -8.37
N PRO A 69 -47.39 -4.03 -8.95
CA PRO A 69 -45.98 -4.03 -8.62
C PRO A 69 -45.73 -3.73 -7.15
N PHE A 70 -44.72 -4.38 -6.56
CA PHE A 70 -44.31 -4.25 -5.16
C PHE A 70 -45.37 -4.65 -4.12
N ALA A 71 -46.38 -5.41 -4.49
CA ALA A 71 -47.42 -5.92 -3.58
C ALA A 71 -46.81 -6.89 -2.55
N ALA A 72 -45.99 -7.83 -2.98
CA ALA A 72 -45.27 -8.75 -2.10
C ALA A 72 -44.32 -8.01 -1.17
N LEU A 73 -43.60 -6.97 -1.63
CA LEU A 73 -42.73 -6.16 -0.82
C LEU A 73 -43.47 -5.38 0.29
N ALA A 74 -44.68 -4.88 -0.03
CA ALA A 74 -45.50 -4.21 0.96
C ALA A 74 -46.04 -5.20 2.02
N ALA A 75 -46.48 -6.39 1.60
CA ALA A 75 -46.95 -7.46 2.48
C ALA A 75 -45.80 -8.07 3.34
N ALA A 76 -44.59 -8.11 2.83
CA ALA A 76 -43.41 -8.63 3.53
C ALA A 76 -43.06 -7.88 4.83
N ARG A 77 -43.54 -6.63 5.01
CA ARG A 77 -43.42 -5.90 6.27
C ARG A 77 -44.21 -6.57 7.41
N GLN A 78 -45.29 -7.26 7.08
CA GLN A 78 -46.12 -7.97 8.05
C GLN A 78 -45.83 -9.48 8.08
N GLN A 79 -45.34 -10.03 6.97
CA GLN A 79 -45.04 -11.44 6.78
C GLN A 79 -43.57 -11.62 6.32
N PRO A 80 -42.61 -11.76 7.25
CA PRO A 80 -41.20 -11.83 6.93
C PRO A 80 -40.79 -12.99 5.99
N GLU A 81 -41.63 -14.03 5.87
CA GLU A 81 -41.40 -15.16 4.97
C GLU A 81 -41.39 -14.74 3.49
N LEU A 82 -42.14 -13.70 3.11
CA LEU A 82 -42.14 -13.18 1.75
C LEU A 82 -40.79 -12.59 1.32
N TYR A 83 -40.02 -12.01 2.23
CA TYR A 83 -38.62 -11.59 1.91
C TYR A 83 -37.77 -12.76 1.45
N ARG A 84 -38.04 -13.93 2.00
CA ARG A 84 -37.30 -15.15 1.63
C ARG A 84 -37.68 -15.60 0.23
N GLU A 85 -38.95 -15.60 -0.11
CA GLU A 85 -39.43 -15.96 -1.45
C GLU A 85 -38.86 -15.00 -2.49
N MET A 86 -38.95 -13.70 -2.24
CA MET A 86 -38.34 -12.68 -3.10
C MET A 86 -36.84 -12.92 -3.31
N LEU A 87 -36.08 -13.19 -2.24
CA LEU A 87 -34.65 -13.45 -2.35
C LEU A 87 -34.34 -14.75 -3.10
N MET A 88 -35.19 -15.78 -2.94
CA MET A 88 -35.03 -17.04 -3.68
C MET A 88 -35.29 -16.86 -5.17
N ASN A 89 -36.21 -15.99 -5.57
CA ASN A 89 -36.46 -15.63 -6.98
C ASN A 89 -35.24 -14.89 -7.55
N VAL A 90 -34.69 -13.92 -6.81
CA VAL A 90 -33.40 -13.27 -7.17
C VAL A 90 -32.29 -14.31 -7.34
N PHE A 91 -32.13 -15.25 -6.40
CA PHE A 91 -31.13 -16.28 -6.44
C PHE A 91 -31.29 -17.26 -7.60
N LEU A 92 -32.53 -17.61 -7.96
CA LEU A 92 -32.85 -18.53 -9.05
C LEU A 92 -32.33 -18.02 -10.41
N PHE A 93 -32.49 -16.72 -10.69
CA PHE A 93 -32.05 -16.11 -11.95
C PHE A 93 -30.63 -15.56 -11.93
N PHE A 94 -29.97 -15.49 -10.75
CA PHE A 94 -28.63 -15.00 -10.61
C PHE A 94 -27.57 -15.80 -11.44
N PRO A 95 -27.58 -17.16 -11.48
CA PRO A 95 -26.65 -17.93 -12.30
C PRO A 95 -26.80 -17.67 -13.81
N LEU A 96 -28.02 -17.40 -14.28
CA LEU A 96 -28.26 -17.03 -15.66
C LEU A 96 -27.57 -15.71 -16.01
N GLY A 97 -27.71 -14.68 -15.16
CA GLY A 97 -27.05 -13.40 -15.33
C GLY A 97 -25.53 -13.52 -15.33
N LEU A 98 -25.00 -14.32 -14.38
CA LEU A 98 -23.59 -14.58 -14.20
C LEU A 98 -22.94 -15.21 -15.46
N THR A 99 -23.61 -16.17 -16.09
CA THR A 99 -23.08 -16.94 -17.20
C THR A 99 -23.38 -16.30 -18.56
N LEU A 100 -24.61 -15.86 -18.81
CA LEU A 100 -25.03 -15.30 -20.10
C LEU A 100 -24.28 -14.01 -20.44
N SER A 101 -24.07 -13.10 -19.47
CA SER A 101 -23.30 -11.88 -19.71
C SER A 101 -21.86 -12.16 -20.16
N ASN A 102 -21.29 -13.27 -19.72
CA ASN A 102 -19.95 -13.72 -20.08
C ASN A 102 -19.91 -14.59 -21.36
N ALA A 103 -21.05 -15.13 -21.79
CA ALA A 103 -21.19 -15.83 -23.08
C ALA A 103 -21.17 -14.86 -24.28
N LEU A 104 -21.60 -13.60 -24.08
CA LEU A 104 -21.67 -12.61 -25.14
C LEU A 104 -20.26 -12.16 -25.63
N PRO A 105 -20.13 -11.76 -26.92
CA PRO A 105 -18.84 -11.40 -27.51
C PRO A 105 -18.12 -10.27 -26.75
N ARG A 106 -16.80 -10.44 -26.50
CA ARG A 106 -15.98 -9.45 -25.78
C ARG A 106 -15.90 -8.09 -26.48
N LYS A 107 -16.04 -8.05 -27.83
CA LYS A 107 -16.03 -6.82 -28.64
C LYS A 107 -17.21 -5.89 -28.34
N TRP A 108 -18.27 -6.39 -27.74
CA TRP A 108 -19.42 -5.57 -27.37
C TRP A 108 -19.14 -4.82 -26.07
N HIS A 109 -19.64 -3.58 -26.01
CA HIS A 109 -19.48 -2.76 -24.81
C HIS A 109 -20.10 -3.45 -23.59
N ARG A 110 -19.40 -3.41 -22.45
CA ARG A 110 -19.81 -4.12 -21.22
C ARG A 110 -21.24 -3.82 -20.77
N TRP A 111 -21.64 -2.56 -20.83
CA TRP A 111 -23.00 -2.16 -20.46
C TRP A 111 -24.05 -2.72 -21.43
N LEU A 112 -23.75 -2.81 -22.73
CA LEU A 112 -24.62 -3.47 -23.70
C LEU A 112 -24.80 -4.94 -23.36
N ARG A 113 -23.75 -5.65 -22.99
CA ARG A 113 -23.81 -7.06 -22.57
C ARG A 113 -24.64 -7.24 -21.32
N ILE A 114 -24.49 -6.37 -20.30
CA ILE A 114 -25.29 -6.37 -19.07
C ILE A 114 -26.77 -6.10 -19.42
N SER A 115 -27.04 -5.06 -20.20
CA SER A 115 -28.41 -4.70 -20.57
C SER A 115 -29.13 -5.80 -21.36
N LEU A 116 -28.47 -6.39 -22.36
CA LEU A 116 -29.04 -7.49 -23.14
C LEU A 116 -29.30 -8.72 -22.27
N THR A 117 -28.38 -9.07 -21.38
CA THR A 117 -28.55 -10.18 -20.44
C THR A 117 -29.74 -9.94 -19.51
N THR A 118 -29.84 -8.74 -18.94
CA THR A 118 -30.94 -8.36 -18.05
C THR A 118 -32.29 -8.39 -18.78
N LEU A 119 -32.34 -7.87 -20.02
CA LEU A 119 -33.52 -7.91 -20.84
C LEU A 119 -33.93 -9.35 -21.18
N THR A 120 -32.98 -10.23 -21.48
CA THR A 120 -33.25 -11.66 -21.71
C THR A 120 -33.85 -12.32 -20.47
N GLY A 121 -33.32 -12.03 -19.27
CA GLY A 121 -33.88 -12.52 -18.02
C GLY A 121 -35.30 -12.00 -17.75
N CYS A 122 -35.55 -10.73 -18.04
CA CYS A 122 -36.89 -10.12 -17.93
C CYS A 122 -37.89 -10.78 -18.85
N ILE A 123 -37.54 -10.97 -20.13
CA ILE A 123 -38.42 -11.61 -21.13
C ILE A 123 -38.70 -13.07 -20.76
N LEU A 124 -37.67 -13.81 -20.32
CA LEU A 124 -37.82 -15.19 -19.86
C LEU A 124 -38.74 -15.27 -18.65
N SER A 125 -38.57 -14.40 -17.67
CA SER A 125 -39.42 -14.37 -16.48
C SER A 125 -40.87 -14.02 -16.82
N ALA A 126 -41.07 -12.97 -17.60
CA ALA A 126 -42.43 -12.61 -18.05
C ALA A 126 -43.12 -13.74 -18.84
N GLY A 127 -42.36 -14.46 -19.67
CA GLY A 127 -42.83 -15.64 -20.39
C GLY A 127 -43.22 -16.79 -19.44
N ILE A 128 -42.48 -16.99 -18.36
CA ILE A 128 -42.79 -17.98 -17.32
C ILE A 128 -44.10 -17.60 -16.61
N GLU A 129 -44.23 -16.35 -16.15
CA GLU A 129 -45.45 -15.89 -15.47
C GLU A 129 -46.70 -15.99 -16.38
N TYR A 130 -46.54 -15.64 -17.67
CA TYR A 130 -47.61 -15.84 -18.65
C TYR A 130 -47.99 -17.32 -18.81
N ALA A 131 -47.02 -18.23 -18.89
CA ALA A 131 -47.22 -19.66 -18.98
C ALA A 131 -47.90 -20.23 -17.71
N GLN A 132 -47.48 -19.81 -16.53
CA GLN A 132 -48.09 -20.19 -15.25
C GLN A 132 -49.57 -19.78 -15.21
N TYR A 133 -49.88 -18.54 -15.60
CA TYR A 133 -51.27 -18.07 -15.73
C TYR A 133 -52.05 -18.88 -16.76
N ARG A 134 -51.50 -19.05 -17.97
CA ARG A 134 -52.20 -19.71 -19.08
C ARG A 134 -52.52 -21.18 -18.84
N PHE A 135 -51.64 -21.87 -18.12
CA PHE A 135 -51.77 -23.32 -17.84
C PHE A 135 -52.18 -23.61 -16.38
N ALA A 136 -52.55 -22.59 -15.61
CA ALA A 136 -52.90 -22.70 -14.19
C ALA A 136 -51.84 -23.41 -13.33
N LEU A 137 -50.56 -23.17 -13.61
CA LEU A 137 -49.42 -23.81 -12.93
C LEU A 137 -48.97 -23.06 -11.66
N GLY A 138 -49.65 -22.00 -11.27
CA GLY A 138 -49.38 -21.17 -10.10
C GLY A 138 -49.98 -19.78 -10.24
N MET A 139 -49.75 -18.94 -9.25
CA MET A 139 -50.12 -17.53 -9.27
C MET A 139 -49.09 -16.74 -10.07
N ALA A 140 -49.55 -15.97 -11.07
CA ALA A 140 -48.66 -15.08 -11.82
C ALA A 140 -48.47 -13.77 -11.08
N GLU A 141 -47.23 -13.40 -10.78
CA GLU A 141 -46.91 -12.24 -9.96
C GLU A 141 -45.94 -11.29 -10.68
N THR A 142 -46.28 -10.00 -10.70
CA THR A 142 -45.38 -8.96 -11.24
C THR A 142 -44.09 -8.85 -10.41
N ASP A 143 -44.17 -9.09 -9.09
CA ASP A 143 -43.03 -9.03 -8.21
C ASP A 143 -42.00 -10.14 -8.49
N ASP A 144 -42.45 -11.30 -8.98
CA ASP A 144 -41.58 -12.37 -9.44
C ASP A 144 -40.76 -11.95 -10.67
N VAL A 145 -41.40 -11.25 -11.62
CA VAL A 145 -40.68 -10.69 -12.79
C VAL A 145 -39.64 -9.67 -12.35
N ILE A 146 -39.96 -8.83 -11.37
CA ILE A 146 -39.03 -7.82 -10.83
C ILE A 146 -37.85 -8.51 -10.14
N CYS A 147 -38.11 -9.47 -9.25
CA CYS A 147 -37.07 -10.19 -8.50
C CYS A 147 -36.15 -11.01 -9.41
N ASN A 148 -36.70 -11.72 -10.37
CA ASN A 148 -35.99 -12.52 -11.36
C ASN A 148 -35.12 -11.65 -12.28
N THR A 149 -35.64 -10.50 -12.71
CA THR A 149 -34.89 -9.50 -13.49
C THR A 149 -33.72 -8.93 -12.66
N LEU A 150 -33.98 -8.59 -11.38
CA LEU A 150 -32.93 -8.13 -10.45
C LEU A 150 -31.85 -9.19 -10.28
N GLY A 151 -32.22 -10.46 -10.12
CA GLY A 151 -31.28 -11.57 -10.02
C GLY A 151 -30.38 -11.67 -11.24
N THR A 152 -30.97 -11.60 -12.44
CA THR A 152 -30.23 -11.59 -13.70
C THR A 152 -29.31 -10.37 -13.81
N PHE A 153 -29.75 -9.19 -13.43
CA PHE A 153 -28.93 -7.97 -13.43
C PHE A 153 -27.75 -8.09 -12.47
N VAL A 154 -27.99 -8.49 -11.23
CA VAL A 154 -26.91 -8.66 -10.22
C VAL A 154 -25.89 -9.70 -10.69
N GLY A 155 -26.35 -10.84 -11.25
CA GLY A 155 -25.45 -11.82 -11.85
C GLY A 155 -24.62 -11.24 -13.01
N ALA A 156 -25.24 -10.45 -13.89
CA ALA A 156 -24.59 -9.85 -15.05
C ALA A 156 -23.53 -8.81 -14.67
N THR A 157 -23.68 -8.11 -13.54
CA THR A 157 -22.68 -7.14 -13.05
C THR A 157 -21.36 -7.80 -12.64
N SER A 158 -21.31 -9.13 -12.43
CA SER A 158 -20.07 -9.89 -12.24
C SER A 158 -19.07 -9.66 -13.38
N LEU A 159 -19.54 -9.32 -14.58
CA LEU A 159 -18.72 -8.92 -15.72
C LEU A 159 -17.81 -7.72 -15.41
N LEU A 160 -18.29 -6.76 -14.61
CA LEU A 160 -17.51 -5.58 -14.23
C LEU A 160 -16.35 -5.99 -13.31
N LEU A 161 -16.62 -6.90 -12.37
CA LEU A 161 -15.58 -7.43 -11.47
C LEU A 161 -14.55 -8.26 -12.25
N ALA A 162 -15.00 -9.15 -13.14
CA ALA A 162 -14.11 -9.93 -13.99
C ALA A 162 -13.21 -9.03 -14.87
N HIS A 163 -13.79 -7.97 -15.45
CA HIS A 163 -13.02 -6.99 -16.23
C HIS A 163 -12.04 -6.19 -15.40
N ALA A 164 -12.42 -5.77 -14.20
CA ALA A 164 -11.51 -5.10 -13.27
C ALA A 164 -10.31 -6.00 -12.91
N MET A 165 -10.58 -7.29 -12.64
CA MET A 165 -9.53 -8.27 -12.35
C MET A 165 -8.63 -8.56 -13.56
N GLU A 166 -9.18 -8.54 -14.78
CA GLU A 166 -8.44 -8.77 -16.03
C GLU A 166 -7.55 -7.57 -16.38
N LYS A 167 -8.06 -6.35 -16.27
CA LYS A 167 -7.32 -5.10 -16.53
C LYS A 167 -6.11 -4.93 -15.58
N HIS A 168 -6.23 -5.44 -14.36
CA HIS A 168 -5.10 -5.48 -13.42
C HIS A 168 -4.03 -6.51 -13.78
N LYS A 169 -4.34 -7.50 -14.63
CA LYS A 169 -3.40 -8.57 -15.01
C LYS A 169 -2.54 -8.21 -16.24
N GLU A 170 -2.96 -7.24 -17.04
CA GLU A 170 -2.37 -6.95 -18.37
C GLU A 170 -1.37 -5.78 -18.38
N ARG A 171 -1.02 -5.18 -17.24
CA ARG A 171 0.15 -4.30 -17.21
C ARG A 171 1.40 -5.17 -17.12
N PRO A 172 2.27 -5.18 -18.15
CA PRO A 172 3.57 -5.83 -18.01
C PRO A 172 4.33 -5.10 -16.91
N THR A 173 4.84 -5.85 -15.95
CA THR A 173 5.73 -5.35 -14.90
C THR A 173 7.13 -5.19 -15.49
N THR A 174 7.30 -4.36 -16.51
CA THR A 174 8.61 -3.81 -16.82
C THR A 174 8.83 -2.68 -15.83
N MET A 175 9.60 -2.94 -14.78
CA MET A 175 10.13 -1.94 -13.85
C MET A 175 11.23 -1.15 -14.58
N THR A 176 10.87 -0.48 -15.67
CA THR A 176 11.76 0.38 -16.45
C THR A 176 11.39 1.83 -16.20
N LEU A 177 12.40 2.67 -16.03
CA LEU A 177 12.24 4.11 -15.82
C LEU A 177 11.47 4.75 -16.99
N THR A 178 10.54 5.62 -16.67
CA THR A 178 9.84 6.45 -17.67
C THR A 178 10.77 7.55 -18.17
N ALA A 179 10.44 8.17 -19.32
CA ALA A 179 11.19 9.30 -19.82
C ALA A 179 11.29 10.45 -18.81
N THR A 180 10.20 10.76 -18.11
CA THR A 180 10.16 11.78 -17.05
C THR A 180 11.06 11.43 -15.86
N GLU A 181 11.05 10.17 -15.41
CA GLU A 181 11.93 9.69 -14.35
C GLU A 181 13.41 9.76 -14.77
N THR A 182 13.72 9.40 -16.00
CA THR A 182 15.09 9.51 -16.55
C THR A 182 15.55 10.96 -16.60
N GLN A 183 14.72 11.89 -17.06
CA GLN A 183 15.02 13.32 -17.05
C GLN A 183 15.18 13.87 -15.62
N PHE A 184 14.30 13.47 -14.70
CA PHE A 184 14.39 13.83 -13.30
C PHE A 184 15.72 13.38 -12.68
N LEU A 185 16.13 12.14 -12.92
CA LEU A 185 17.41 11.59 -12.42
C LEU A 185 18.60 12.32 -13.00
N HIS A 186 18.57 12.69 -14.30
CA HIS A 186 19.64 13.49 -14.91
C HIS A 186 19.78 14.86 -14.21
N ILE A 187 18.66 15.57 -13.97
CA ILE A 187 18.67 16.84 -13.29
C ILE A 187 19.11 16.67 -11.82
N ALA A 188 18.63 15.62 -11.14
CA ALA A 188 19.02 15.32 -9.76
C ALA A 188 20.51 15.01 -9.65
N LYS A 189 21.08 14.25 -10.60
CA LYS A 189 22.52 14.00 -10.72
C LYS A 189 23.30 15.32 -10.82
N THR A 190 22.90 16.20 -11.75
CA THR A 190 23.51 17.52 -11.91
C THR A 190 23.41 18.38 -10.64
N ALA A 191 22.27 18.30 -9.94
CA ALA A 191 22.03 19.06 -8.72
C ALA A 191 22.86 18.60 -7.53
N VAL A 192 23.14 17.28 -7.42
CA VAL A 192 23.90 16.69 -6.30
C VAL A 192 25.41 16.68 -6.57
N SER A 193 25.81 16.32 -7.77
CA SER A 193 27.22 16.04 -8.10
C SER A 193 27.84 17.00 -9.13
N GLY A 194 27.02 17.92 -9.64
CA GLY A 194 27.46 18.81 -10.74
C GLY A 194 27.32 18.16 -12.11
N GLY A 195 27.56 18.92 -13.15
CA GLY A 195 27.50 18.48 -14.55
C GLY A 195 26.56 19.34 -15.39
N GLU A 196 26.25 18.86 -16.60
CA GLU A 196 25.39 19.58 -17.54
C GLU A 196 23.93 19.16 -17.38
N LEU A 197 23.02 20.11 -17.57
CA LEU A 197 21.59 19.83 -17.57
C LEU A 197 21.16 19.23 -18.92
N PRO A 198 20.03 18.47 -18.96
CA PRO A 198 19.52 17.95 -20.21
C PRO A 198 19.16 19.08 -21.19
N THR A 199 19.49 18.88 -22.47
CA THR A 199 19.20 19.84 -23.55
C THR A 199 17.83 19.62 -24.19
N GLU A 200 17.18 18.49 -23.89
CA GLU A 200 15.86 18.12 -24.39
C GLU A 200 14.74 18.89 -23.68
N ALA A 201 13.56 18.91 -24.31
CA ALA A 201 12.37 19.50 -23.70
C ALA A 201 12.00 18.78 -22.39
N VAL A 202 11.80 19.54 -21.33
CA VAL A 202 11.54 19.04 -19.98
C VAL A 202 10.12 19.38 -19.54
N ASP A 203 9.38 18.39 -19.00
CA ASP A 203 8.11 18.60 -18.32
C ASP A 203 8.37 19.12 -16.88
N TRP A 204 8.61 20.42 -16.75
CA TRP A 204 8.93 21.05 -15.47
C TRP A 204 7.89 20.84 -14.37
N PRO A 205 6.57 20.87 -14.61
CA PRO A 205 5.57 20.53 -13.60
C PRO A 205 5.75 19.13 -13.03
N ALA A 206 5.98 18.14 -13.88
CA ALA A 206 6.20 16.75 -13.46
C ALA A 206 7.54 16.61 -12.71
N ILE A 207 8.61 17.24 -13.19
CA ILE A 207 9.93 17.23 -12.54
C ILE A 207 9.87 17.84 -11.13
N PHE A 208 9.25 19.02 -10.95
CA PHE A 208 9.13 19.65 -9.64
C PHE A 208 8.22 18.86 -8.69
N THR A 209 7.22 18.18 -9.23
CA THR A 209 6.38 17.27 -8.45
C THR A 209 7.19 16.11 -7.90
N LEU A 210 7.97 15.42 -8.75
CA LEU A 210 8.88 14.33 -8.33
C LEU A 210 9.93 14.85 -7.34
N ALA A 211 10.55 15.99 -7.60
CA ALA A 211 11.55 16.57 -6.72
C ALA A 211 11.00 16.84 -5.31
N ASN A 212 9.77 17.34 -5.22
CA ASN A 212 9.10 17.58 -3.94
C ASN A 212 8.77 16.26 -3.21
N GLN A 213 8.28 15.25 -3.94
CA GLN A 213 8.00 13.92 -3.41
C GLN A 213 9.25 13.23 -2.88
N GLN A 214 10.40 13.45 -3.54
CA GLN A 214 11.69 12.88 -3.16
C GLN A 214 12.45 13.75 -2.13
N LYS A 215 11.88 14.88 -1.67
CA LYS A 215 12.51 15.84 -0.75
C LYS A 215 13.81 16.46 -1.30
N LEU A 216 13.93 16.56 -2.61
CA LEU A 216 15.07 17.14 -3.32
C LEU A 216 14.72 18.48 -4.01
N LEU A 217 13.51 19.02 -3.80
CA LEU A 217 13.04 20.21 -4.51
C LEU A 217 13.98 21.41 -4.35
N PRO A 218 14.47 21.79 -3.15
CA PRO A 218 15.37 22.94 -3.02
C PRO A 218 16.70 22.76 -3.76
N ILE A 219 17.31 21.59 -3.67
CA ILE A 219 18.59 21.28 -4.31
C ILE A 219 18.43 21.34 -5.84
N LEU A 220 17.38 20.69 -6.36
CA LEU A 220 17.10 20.66 -7.78
C LEU A 220 16.75 22.06 -8.32
N PHE A 221 15.94 22.82 -7.60
CA PHE A 221 15.59 24.19 -7.99
C PHE A 221 16.82 25.08 -8.08
N GLU A 222 17.77 24.98 -7.15
CA GLU A 222 19.03 25.74 -7.18
C GLU A 222 19.83 25.47 -8.46
N ALA A 223 19.89 24.21 -8.91
CA ALA A 223 20.57 23.84 -10.14
C ALA A 223 19.92 24.43 -11.40
N VAL A 224 18.59 24.53 -11.43
CA VAL A 224 17.86 24.94 -12.65
C VAL A 224 17.41 26.39 -12.69
N ARG A 225 17.40 27.13 -11.57
CA ARG A 225 16.83 28.48 -11.48
C ARG A 225 17.50 29.55 -12.35
N LYS A 226 18.72 29.32 -12.81
CA LYS A 226 19.50 30.24 -13.66
C LYS A 226 19.50 29.83 -15.13
N THR A 227 18.77 28.78 -15.50
CA THR A 227 18.71 28.31 -16.90
C THR A 227 17.72 29.13 -17.73
N PRO A 228 17.84 29.13 -19.09
CA PRO A 228 16.86 29.74 -19.97
C PRO A 228 15.43 29.30 -19.71
N ALA A 229 15.25 28.01 -19.37
CA ALA A 229 13.95 27.42 -19.04
C ALA A 229 13.21 28.17 -17.89
N ALA A 230 13.96 28.76 -16.95
CA ALA A 230 13.38 29.57 -15.88
C ALA A 230 12.70 30.84 -16.41
N GLY A 231 13.25 31.46 -17.46
CA GLY A 231 12.62 32.61 -18.14
C GLY A 231 11.41 32.20 -18.96
N GLU A 232 11.52 31.10 -19.73
CA GLU A 232 10.43 30.58 -20.56
C GLU A 232 9.22 30.11 -19.75
N ASN A 233 9.44 29.63 -18.51
CA ASN A 233 8.42 29.13 -17.58
C ASN A 233 8.28 30.03 -16.33
N ALA A 234 8.47 31.32 -16.47
CA ALA A 234 8.58 32.28 -15.36
C ALA A 234 7.47 32.18 -14.29
N PRO A 235 6.16 32.01 -14.62
CA PRO A 235 5.12 31.87 -13.59
C PRO A 235 5.27 30.63 -12.73
N LEU A 236 5.61 29.50 -13.34
CA LEU A 236 5.84 28.22 -12.63
C LEU A 236 7.06 28.35 -11.73
N PHE A 237 8.18 28.81 -12.25
CA PHE A 237 9.42 28.99 -11.48
C PHE A 237 9.26 29.97 -10.32
N ALA A 238 8.47 31.04 -10.48
CA ALA A 238 8.14 31.94 -9.39
C ALA A 238 7.30 31.29 -8.29
N ALA A 239 6.36 30.40 -8.64
CA ALA A 239 5.58 29.64 -7.67
C ALA A 239 6.45 28.64 -6.91
N ILE A 240 7.27 27.88 -7.61
CA ILE A 240 8.23 26.93 -7.02
C ILE A 240 9.25 27.63 -6.15
N LYS A 241 9.78 28.80 -6.57
CA LYS A 241 10.69 29.61 -5.74
C LYS A 241 10.09 29.95 -4.38
N ARG A 242 8.81 30.36 -4.32
CA ARG A 242 8.14 30.63 -3.04
C ARG A 242 8.06 29.42 -2.16
N GLN A 243 7.73 28.25 -2.74
CA GLN A 243 7.70 26.97 -2.01
C GLN A 243 9.07 26.61 -1.48
N VAL A 244 10.12 26.70 -2.29
CA VAL A 244 11.52 26.42 -1.91
C VAL A 244 11.97 27.34 -0.78
N ILE A 245 11.71 28.63 -0.88
CA ILE A 245 12.05 29.60 0.19
C ILE A 245 11.37 29.18 1.50
N GLY A 246 10.10 28.80 1.48
CA GLY A 246 9.38 28.33 2.66
C GLY A 246 10.00 27.07 3.26
N GLN A 247 10.38 26.10 2.42
CA GLN A 247 11.01 24.86 2.87
C GLN A 247 12.39 25.10 3.48
N VAL A 248 13.23 25.91 2.82
CA VAL A 248 14.59 26.24 3.29
C VAL A 248 14.52 27.04 4.58
N LEU A 249 13.66 28.07 4.66
CA LEU A 249 13.49 28.86 5.89
C LEU A 249 13.08 27.97 7.07
N ASN A 250 12.11 27.09 6.83
CA ASN A 250 11.65 26.14 7.86
C ASN A 250 12.78 25.21 8.33
N GLN A 251 13.61 24.71 7.39
CA GLN A 251 14.77 23.89 7.71
C GLN A 251 15.83 24.67 8.47
N THR A 252 16.12 25.94 8.09
CA THR A 252 17.10 26.80 8.78
C THR A 252 16.66 27.06 10.23
N VAL A 253 15.39 27.44 10.43
CA VAL A 253 14.85 27.66 11.79
C VAL A 253 14.95 26.38 12.63
N ARG A 254 14.54 25.25 12.04
CA ARG A 254 14.63 23.94 12.69
C ARG A 254 16.05 23.60 13.12
N SER A 255 17.04 23.74 12.20
CA SER A 255 18.44 23.44 12.49
C SER A 255 19.01 24.32 13.60
N ALA A 256 18.62 25.61 13.63
CA ALA A 256 19.04 26.54 14.68
C ALA A 256 18.44 26.17 16.05
N GLU A 257 17.14 25.88 16.10
CA GLU A 257 16.47 25.47 17.34
C GLU A 257 16.99 24.11 17.84
N PHE A 258 17.30 23.18 16.92
CA PHE A 258 17.92 21.91 17.27
C PHE A 258 19.29 22.11 17.92
N ALA A 259 20.15 22.96 17.33
CA ALA A 259 21.47 23.23 17.87
C ALA A 259 21.42 23.87 19.27
N ASP A 260 20.47 24.81 19.49
CA ASP A 260 20.24 25.42 20.80
C ASP A 260 19.77 24.38 21.84
N LEU A 261 18.78 23.54 21.47
CA LEU A 261 18.29 22.46 22.33
C LEU A 261 19.41 21.46 22.66
N TYR A 262 20.17 21.04 21.65
CA TYR A 262 21.27 20.11 21.82
C TYR A 262 22.32 20.67 22.79
N GLY A 263 22.71 21.93 22.65
CA GLY A 263 23.61 22.62 23.59
C GLY A 263 23.11 22.60 25.03
N LYS A 264 21.81 22.79 25.25
CA LYS A 264 21.18 22.70 26.57
C LYS A 264 21.21 21.28 27.15
N LEU A 265 20.96 20.26 26.34
CA LEU A 265 21.07 18.86 26.76
C LEU A 265 22.50 18.52 27.16
N ARG A 266 23.49 18.96 26.37
CA ARG A 266 24.92 18.79 26.71
C ARG A 266 25.31 19.51 27.97
N ALA A 267 24.85 20.73 28.19
CA ALA A 267 25.09 21.51 29.42
C ALA A 267 24.46 20.86 30.67
N ALA A 268 23.38 20.08 30.49
CA ALA A 268 22.76 19.27 31.54
C ALA A 268 23.50 17.95 31.83
N GLY A 269 24.65 17.71 31.15
CA GLY A 269 25.48 16.51 31.34
C GLY A 269 24.95 15.28 30.58
N LEU A 270 24.04 15.44 29.66
CA LEU A 270 23.51 14.36 28.82
C LEU A 270 24.38 14.13 27.57
N HIS A 271 24.36 12.91 27.04
CA HIS A 271 25.22 12.49 25.93
C HIS A 271 24.41 11.98 24.73
N PRO A 272 23.41 12.76 24.20
CA PRO A 272 22.62 12.30 23.07
C PRO A 272 23.49 12.24 21.80
N VAL A 273 23.40 11.12 21.10
CA VAL A 273 24.09 10.84 19.84
C VAL A 273 23.17 11.27 18.70
N VAL A 274 23.60 12.25 17.91
CA VAL A 274 22.85 12.71 16.75
C VAL A 274 23.07 11.76 15.58
N VAL A 275 22.01 11.34 14.92
CA VAL A 275 22.08 10.48 13.73
C VAL A 275 21.36 11.11 12.56
N LYS A 276 21.69 10.76 11.33
CA LYS A 276 21.08 11.28 10.08
C LYS A 276 21.10 12.83 9.95
N GLY A 277 19.92 13.41 9.91
CA GLY A 277 19.50 14.81 9.76
C GLY A 277 20.60 15.84 9.65
N GLN A 278 21.01 16.37 10.79
CA GLN A 278 22.00 17.43 10.90
C GLN A 278 23.39 17.02 10.38
N LEU A 279 23.76 15.76 10.52
CA LEU A 279 25.07 15.26 10.10
C LEU A 279 25.14 15.07 8.58
N CYS A 280 24.13 14.44 7.98
CA CYS A 280 24.10 14.23 6.54
C CYS A 280 23.97 15.57 5.79
N SER A 281 23.24 16.55 6.34
CA SER A 281 23.06 17.86 5.69
C SER A 281 24.37 18.57 5.36
N ARG A 282 25.42 18.33 6.13
CA ARG A 282 26.77 18.91 5.95
C ARG A 282 27.45 18.48 4.66
N LEU A 283 27.08 17.33 4.14
CA LEU A 283 27.66 16.75 2.94
C LEU A 283 27.02 17.27 1.65
N TYR A 284 25.92 18.01 1.79
CA TYR A 284 25.25 18.64 0.66
C TYR A 284 25.85 20.02 0.32
N PRO A 285 25.79 20.46 -0.93
CA PRO A 285 26.33 21.77 -1.34
C PRO A 285 25.80 22.95 -0.50
N LEU A 286 24.54 22.90 -0.10
CA LEU A 286 23.91 23.86 0.82
C LEU A 286 23.11 23.09 1.88
N ARG A 287 23.54 23.19 3.14
CA ARG A 287 23.02 22.40 4.28
C ARG A 287 21.49 22.46 4.41
N ASP A 288 20.94 23.67 4.35
CA ASP A 288 19.50 23.93 4.57
C ASP A 288 18.62 23.49 3.40
N GLN A 289 19.22 23.05 2.29
CA GLN A 289 18.50 22.46 1.16
C GLN A 289 18.21 20.97 1.33
N ARG A 290 18.89 20.30 2.27
CA ARG A 290 18.54 18.95 2.66
C ARG A 290 17.37 18.98 3.65
N ILE A 291 16.16 18.94 3.14
CA ILE A 291 14.96 19.00 3.96
C ILE A 291 14.80 17.72 4.80
N SER A 292 14.67 17.87 6.12
CA SER A 292 14.40 16.82 7.09
C SER A 292 12.95 16.88 7.58
N ALA A 293 12.39 15.76 8.04
CA ALA A 293 11.10 15.74 8.73
C ALA A 293 11.28 15.65 10.26
N ASP A 294 12.35 15.05 10.68
CA ASP A 294 12.69 14.60 12.02
C ASP A 294 14.16 14.90 12.35
N ASP A 295 14.49 15.05 13.61
CA ASP A 295 15.85 15.04 14.13
C ASP A 295 15.96 13.92 15.17
N ASP A 296 16.79 12.94 14.89
CA ASP A 296 16.93 11.72 15.68
C ASP A 296 18.05 11.86 16.71
N LEU A 297 17.71 11.60 17.97
CA LEU A 297 18.63 11.52 19.08
C LEU A 297 18.63 10.10 19.64
N PHE A 298 19.76 9.42 19.56
CA PHE A 298 20.00 8.16 20.24
C PHE A 298 20.68 8.41 21.59
N ILE A 299 20.15 7.83 22.65
CA ILE A 299 20.65 8.08 24.00
C ILE A 299 20.84 6.77 24.76
N PRO A 300 21.91 6.65 25.60
CA PRO A 300 22.08 5.51 26.49
C PRO A 300 20.84 5.30 27.37
N GLU A 301 20.47 4.04 27.59
CA GLU A 301 19.27 3.68 28.33
C GLU A 301 19.18 4.35 29.72
N GLY A 302 20.32 4.43 30.42
CA GLY A 302 20.42 5.08 31.73
C GLY A 302 20.14 6.59 31.73
N GLU A 303 20.28 7.26 30.58
CA GLU A 303 20.04 8.71 30.44
C GLU A 303 18.65 9.02 29.85
N PHE A 304 17.89 8.02 29.40
CA PHE A 304 16.65 8.22 28.64
C PHE A 304 15.62 9.07 29.39
N PHE A 305 15.31 8.72 30.64
CA PHE A 305 14.31 9.45 31.41
C PHE A 305 14.78 10.87 31.81
N VAL A 306 16.07 11.04 32.07
CA VAL A 306 16.63 12.36 32.35
C VAL A 306 16.57 13.25 31.10
N CYS A 307 16.82 12.67 29.92
CA CYS A 307 16.67 13.37 28.65
C CYS A 307 15.20 13.70 28.36
N HIS A 308 14.27 12.77 28.62
CA HIS A 308 12.83 13.01 28.51
C HIS A 308 12.40 14.24 29.32
N GLU A 309 12.74 14.28 30.61
CA GLU A 309 12.43 15.41 31.49
C GLU A 309 13.09 16.71 31.00
N ALA A 310 14.32 16.64 30.52
CA ALA A 310 15.02 17.81 29.96
C ALA A 310 14.33 18.34 28.68
N LEU A 311 13.82 17.48 27.82
CA LEU A 311 13.05 17.88 26.63
C LEU A 311 11.74 18.58 27.04
N LEU A 312 10.99 18.04 28.01
CA LEU A 312 9.77 18.66 28.54
C LEU A 312 10.07 20.03 29.19
N ALA A 313 11.16 20.14 29.96
CA ALA A 313 11.59 21.39 30.59
C ALA A 313 11.98 22.46 29.56
N ASN A 314 12.37 22.10 28.34
CA ASN A 314 12.66 23.00 27.23
C ASN A 314 11.43 23.30 26.36
N GLY A 315 10.23 22.96 26.82
CA GLY A 315 8.95 23.31 26.18
C GLY A 315 8.52 22.39 25.06
N LEU A 316 9.13 21.19 24.94
CA LEU A 316 8.64 20.15 24.06
C LEU A 316 7.51 19.36 24.75
N THR A 317 6.65 18.75 23.96
CA THR A 317 5.56 17.90 24.39
C THR A 317 5.56 16.59 23.64
N THR A 318 5.04 15.52 24.23
CA THR A 318 4.85 14.21 23.60
C THR A 318 3.42 13.74 23.77
N ASP A 319 2.91 12.99 22.79
CA ASP A 319 1.61 12.31 22.84
C ASP A 319 1.73 10.88 23.40
N THR A 320 2.95 10.42 23.69
CA THR A 320 3.19 9.08 24.24
C THR A 320 2.65 9.00 25.67
N PRO A 321 1.73 8.07 25.99
CA PRO A 321 1.21 7.90 27.35
C PRO A 321 2.30 7.56 28.36
N ALA A 322 2.18 8.08 29.58
CA ALA A 322 3.19 7.90 30.63
C ALA A 322 3.45 6.42 31.00
N ASP A 323 2.44 5.57 30.86
CA ASP A 323 2.54 4.13 31.09
C ASP A 323 3.22 3.36 29.94
N GLU A 324 3.32 3.95 28.75
CA GLU A 324 4.04 3.38 27.61
C GLU A 324 5.52 3.81 27.57
N LEU A 325 5.89 4.94 28.18
CA LEU A 325 7.27 5.47 28.18
C LEU A 325 8.33 4.47 28.66
N PRO A 326 8.10 3.63 29.70
CA PRO A 326 9.14 2.69 30.17
C PRO A 326 9.53 1.63 29.15
N THR A 327 8.65 1.31 28.22
CA THR A 327 8.84 0.25 27.21
C THR A 327 8.95 0.77 25.80
N ALA A 328 8.90 2.10 25.59
CA ALA A 328 9.01 2.70 24.27
C ALA A 328 10.48 2.67 23.79
N ASP A 329 10.69 2.17 22.59
CA ASP A 329 11.99 2.23 21.90
C ASP A 329 12.29 3.62 21.35
N GLU A 330 11.22 4.35 20.98
CA GLU A 330 11.25 5.68 20.41
C GLU A 330 10.12 6.52 21.00
N VAL A 331 10.41 7.78 21.31
CA VAL A 331 9.42 8.77 21.74
C VAL A 331 9.56 10.03 20.90
N SER A 332 8.46 10.47 20.31
CA SER A 332 8.39 11.67 19.49
C SER A 332 8.01 12.90 20.32
N TYR A 333 8.67 14.02 20.05
CA TYR A 333 8.42 15.31 20.69
C TYR A 333 8.21 16.42 19.68
N THR A 334 7.26 17.27 19.99
CA THR A 334 6.94 18.49 19.23
C THR A 334 7.06 19.72 20.11
N LYS A 335 7.32 20.88 19.52
CA LYS A 335 7.32 22.16 20.21
C LYS A 335 6.29 23.08 19.56
N LYS A 336 5.46 23.71 20.38
CA LYS A 336 4.43 24.63 19.89
C LYS A 336 5.05 25.79 19.11
N ASP A 337 4.46 26.15 17.98
CA ASP A 337 4.88 27.24 17.09
C ASP A 337 6.33 27.12 16.57
N SER A 338 6.87 25.90 16.54
CA SER A 338 8.22 25.56 16.08
C SER A 338 8.17 24.43 15.05
N PRO A 339 9.07 24.41 14.06
CA PRO A 339 9.23 23.28 13.14
C PRO A 339 10.00 22.11 13.76
N LEU A 340 10.46 22.24 15.02
CA LEU A 340 11.25 21.22 15.68
C LEU A 340 10.44 19.97 15.97
N TYR A 341 10.94 18.83 15.52
CA TYR A 341 10.39 17.50 15.76
C TYR A 341 11.53 16.57 16.11
N ILE A 342 11.55 16.09 17.36
CA ILE A 342 12.62 15.23 17.90
C ILE A 342 12.08 13.81 18.05
N GLU A 343 12.84 12.85 17.56
CA GLU A 343 12.67 11.44 17.87
C GLU A 343 13.79 11.01 18.83
N LEU A 344 13.42 10.73 20.09
CA LEU A 344 14.35 10.25 21.10
C LEU A 344 14.33 8.73 21.12
N HIS A 345 15.43 8.12 20.72
CA HIS A 345 15.58 6.67 20.58
C HIS A 345 16.33 6.09 21.77
N ARG A 346 15.77 5.07 22.41
CA ARG A 346 16.43 4.13 23.29
C ARG A 346 17.05 3.00 22.48
N HIS A 347 16.33 2.53 21.48
CA HIS A 347 16.78 1.61 20.45
C HIS A 347 16.56 2.23 19.07
N LEU A 348 17.52 2.08 18.17
CA LEU A 348 17.44 2.67 16.81
C LEU A 348 16.42 1.98 15.90
N PHE A 349 16.04 0.75 16.27
CA PHE A 349 15.06 -0.04 15.56
C PHE A 349 14.07 -0.61 16.56
N ASP A 350 12.76 -0.60 16.19
CA ASP A 350 11.68 -1.05 17.04
C ASP A 350 11.85 -2.53 17.40
N SER A 351 11.98 -2.84 18.70
CA SER A 351 12.18 -4.18 19.25
C SER A 351 10.88 -5.01 19.26
N ALA A 352 9.70 -4.35 19.25
CA ALA A 352 8.41 -5.04 19.21
C ALA A 352 8.15 -5.79 17.90
N GLU A 353 8.95 -5.54 16.87
CA GLU A 353 8.89 -6.23 15.60
C GLU A 353 10.05 -7.21 15.47
N ASP A 354 9.78 -8.52 15.65
CA ASP A 354 10.72 -9.66 15.67
C ASP A 354 11.85 -9.65 14.60
N ALA A 355 11.75 -8.79 13.58
CA ALA A 355 12.75 -8.66 12.52
C ALA A 355 13.78 -7.55 12.79
N HIS A 356 13.61 -6.75 13.83
CA HIS A 356 14.43 -5.57 14.08
C HIS A 356 15.36 -5.69 15.29
N ASP A 357 15.05 -6.59 16.19
CA ASP A 357 15.91 -6.83 17.36
C ASP A 357 17.33 -7.24 16.95
N GLU A 358 17.43 -8.02 15.86
CA GLU A 358 18.69 -8.37 15.22
C GLU A 358 19.49 -7.16 14.70
N LEU A 359 18.84 -6.02 14.41
CA LEU A 359 19.53 -4.82 13.91
C LEU A 359 20.15 -4.00 15.03
N ASN A 360 19.54 -3.99 16.22
CA ASN A 360 20.00 -3.19 17.34
C ASN A 360 21.34 -3.64 17.90
N HIS A 361 21.70 -4.93 17.78
CA HIS A 361 22.95 -5.46 18.33
C HIS A 361 24.21 -4.81 17.74
N PHE A 362 24.14 -4.25 16.53
CA PHE A 362 25.27 -3.52 15.93
C PHE A 362 25.57 -2.19 16.63
N PHE A 363 24.64 -1.67 17.45
CA PHE A 363 24.66 -0.32 17.99
C PHE A 363 24.69 -0.26 19.53
N VAL A 364 24.93 -1.39 20.21
CA VAL A 364 24.88 -1.48 21.67
C VAL A 364 26.09 -0.76 22.33
N ASP A 365 27.29 -0.96 21.80
CA ASP A 365 28.55 -0.49 22.41
C ASP A 365 29.26 0.53 21.51
N ILE A 366 28.53 1.52 20.99
CA ILE A 366 29.12 2.57 20.17
C ILE A 366 29.89 3.57 21.06
N ALA A 367 31.15 3.80 20.75
CA ALA A 367 31.91 4.92 21.31
C ALA A 367 31.63 6.16 20.44
N PRO A 368 30.86 7.15 20.90
CA PRO A 368 30.53 8.32 20.09
C PRO A 368 31.77 9.16 19.79
N VAL A 369 31.76 9.79 18.61
CA VAL A 369 32.77 10.77 18.19
C VAL A 369 32.13 12.15 18.08
N GLU A 370 32.90 13.21 18.25
CA GLU A 370 32.41 14.57 18.11
C GLU A 370 32.64 15.10 16.69
N VAL A 371 31.60 15.63 16.08
CA VAL A 371 31.64 16.22 14.74
C VAL A 371 30.84 17.52 14.75
N ASP A 372 31.50 18.67 14.54
CA ASP A 372 30.89 20.03 14.56
C ASP A 372 30.05 20.32 15.82
N GLY A 373 30.50 19.89 16.98
CA GLY A 373 29.83 20.11 18.25
C GLY A 373 28.70 19.12 18.55
N PHE A 374 28.44 18.12 17.70
CA PHE A 374 27.50 17.04 17.93
C PHE A 374 28.25 15.73 18.23
N LEU A 375 27.82 15.01 19.24
CA LEU A 375 28.16 13.60 19.38
C LEU A 375 27.43 12.79 18.31
N THR A 376 28.15 11.91 17.64
CA THR A 376 27.61 11.02 16.62
C THR A 376 28.28 9.66 16.62
N MET A 377 27.79 8.74 15.84
CA MET A 377 28.43 7.45 15.60
C MET A 377 29.73 7.64 14.81
N PRO A 378 30.75 6.78 15.01
CA PRO A 378 31.88 6.72 14.10
C PRO A 378 31.43 6.49 12.66
N PRO A 379 32.21 6.93 11.66
CA PRO A 379 31.77 6.91 10.25
C PRO A 379 31.29 5.55 9.73
N HIS A 380 31.94 4.46 10.16
CA HIS A 380 31.54 3.10 9.78
C HIS A 380 30.14 2.73 10.30
N GLU A 381 29.93 2.90 11.62
CA GLU A 381 28.67 2.58 12.27
C GLU A 381 27.54 3.50 11.76
N HIS A 382 27.85 4.75 11.46
CA HIS A 382 26.86 5.69 10.90
C HIS A 382 26.46 5.28 9.48
N LEU A 383 27.39 4.84 8.61
CA LEU A 383 27.02 4.32 7.29
C LEU A 383 26.18 3.06 7.40
N LEU A 384 26.54 2.14 8.28
CA LEU A 384 25.73 0.95 8.55
C LEU A 384 24.32 1.34 9.00
N TYR A 385 24.21 2.32 9.90
CA TYR A 385 22.91 2.83 10.33
C TYR A 385 22.09 3.43 9.18
N LEU A 386 22.69 4.26 8.32
CA LEU A 386 22.01 4.84 7.16
C LEU A 386 21.46 3.75 6.21
N ILE A 387 22.26 2.71 5.97
CA ILE A 387 21.85 1.57 5.13
C ILE A 387 20.71 0.80 5.78
N LEU A 388 20.85 0.40 7.05
CA LEU A 388 19.84 -0.41 7.74
C LEU A 388 18.54 0.37 7.98
N HIS A 389 18.63 1.67 8.23
CA HIS A 389 17.47 2.54 8.33
C HIS A 389 16.73 2.66 6.99
N ALA A 390 17.46 2.82 5.87
CA ALA A 390 16.87 2.82 4.54
C ALA A 390 16.27 1.44 4.20
N TYR A 391 16.92 0.36 4.58
CA TYR A 391 16.44 -1.01 4.45
C TYR A 391 15.13 -1.25 5.23
N LYS A 392 15.06 -0.80 6.50
CA LYS A 392 13.83 -0.81 7.31
C LYS A 392 12.69 -0.14 6.53
N HIS A 393 12.89 1.09 6.08
CA HIS A 393 11.87 1.82 5.34
C HIS A 393 11.49 1.14 4.03
N PHE A 394 12.44 0.57 3.29
CA PHE A 394 12.16 -0.19 2.09
C PHE A 394 11.24 -1.38 2.37
N VAL A 395 11.50 -2.15 3.41
CA VAL A 395 10.66 -3.30 3.80
C VAL A 395 9.26 -2.87 4.23
N TYR A 396 9.13 -1.77 4.97
CA TYR A 396 7.87 -1.33 5.58
C TYR A 396 6.99 -0.48 4.65
N SER A 397 7.46 0.72 4.31
CA SER A 397 6.61 1.73 3.67
C SER A 397 7.11 2.15 2.30
N GLY A 398 8.40 2.20 2.12
CA GLY A 398 9.09 2.69 0.94
C GLY A 398 10.22 3.64 1.29
N ILE A 399 11.11 3.82 0.33
CA ILE A 399 12.33 4.61 0.44
C ILE A 399 12.29 5.71 -0.64
N GLY A 400 12.92 6.85 -0.40
CA GLY A 400 13.07 7.92 -1.38
C GLY A 400 14.51 8.12 -1.82
N LEU A 401 14.68 8.91 -2.88
CA LEU A 401 15.99 9.17 -3.49
C LEU A 401 16.95 9.88 -2.53
N ARG A 402 16.42 10.71 -1.62
CA ARG A 402 17.22 11.40 -0.60
C ARG A 402 18.05 10.44 0.27
N GLN A 403 17.49 9.27 0.63
CA GLN A 403 18.23 8.29 1.44
C GLN A 403 19.43 7.70 0.68
N PHE A 404 19.30 7.51 -0.64
CA PHE A 404 20.43 7.11 -1.48
C PHE A 404 21.49 8.22 -1.62
N CYS A 405 21.06 9.50 -1.65
CA CYS A 405 21.99 10.62 -1.58
C CYS A 405 22.77 10.60 -0.25
N ASP A 406 22.08 10.47 0.88
CA ASP A 406 22.72 10.43 2.20
C ASP A 406 23.75 9.29 2.30
N ILE A 407 23.39 8.07 1.86
CA ILE A 407 24.29 6.89 1.86
C ILE A 407 25.51 7.15 0.96
N GLY A 408 25.30 7.65 -0.26
CA GLY A 408 26.39 7.88 -1.20
C GLY A 408 27.34 8.99 -0.77
N LEU A 409 26.80 10.12 -0.34
CA LEU A 409 27.61 11.26 0.14
C LEU A 409 28.40 10.89 1.41
N TRP A 410 27.81 10.09 2.31
CA TRP A 410 28.51 9.60 3.48
C TRP A 410 29.65 8.63 3.11
N ALA A 411 29.36 7.68 2.21
CA ALA A 411 30.37 6.76 1.68
C ALA A 411 31.53 7.49 0.99
N GLN A 412 31.25 8.55 0.23
CA GLN A 412 32.25 9.40 -0.41
C GLN A 412 33.10 10.16 0.60
N ALA A 413 32.47 10.82 1.58
CA ALA A 413 33.14 11.70 2.52
C ALA A 413 34.03 10.97 3.52
N TYR A 414 33.65 9.75 3.88
CA TYR A 414 34.35 8.96 4.92
C TYR A 414 34.91 7.65 4.41
N HIS A 415 35.15 7.53 3.11
CA HIS A 415 35.56 6.31 2.42
C HIS A 415 36.67 5.54 3.14
N ASP A 416 37.72 6.24 3.53
CA ASP A 416 38.94 5.67 4.16
C ASP A 416 38.73 5.29 5.63
N GLN A 417 37.62 5.69 6.24
CA GLN A 417 37.27 5.37 7.63
C GLN A 417 36.21 4.24 7.71
N ILE A 418 35.86 3.65 6.59
CA ILE A 418 34.89 2.56 6.50
C ILE A 418 35.62 1.24 6.29
N ASP A 419 35.39 0.29 7.18
CA ASP A 419 35.78 -1.11 6.94
C ASP A 419 34.75 -1.77 6.03
N TRP A 420 35.04 -1.77 4.74
CA TRP A 420 34.13 -2.24 3.70
C TRP A 420 33.84 -3.74 3.78
N GLN A 421 34.80 -4.56 4.25
CA GLN A 421 34.55 -6.00 4.43
C GLN A 421 33.62 -6.23 5.62
N ARG A 422 33.89 -5.61 6.76
CA ARG A 422 33.05 -5.68 7.96
C ARG A 422 31.64 -5.18 7.67
N LEU A 423 31.49 -4.08 6.93
CA LEU A 423 30.21 -3.53 6.50
C LEU A 423 29.41 -4.55 5.67
N HIS A 424 30.08 -5.25 4.75
CA HIS A 424 29.45 -6.29 3.94
C HIS A 424 28.96 -7.45 4.81
N ASP A 425 29.81 -7.94 5.72
CA ASP A 425 29.48 -9.08 6.57
C ASP A 425 28.33 -8.75 7.53
N GLN A 426 28.30 -7.52 8.07
CA GLN A 426 27.19 -7.02 8.88
C GLN A 426 25.90 -6.93 8.07
N CYS A 427 25.91 -6.35 6.88
CA CYS A 427 24.74 -6.30 6.01
C CYS A 427 24.27 -7.70 5.56
N ALA A 428 25.21 -8.63 5.29
CA ALA A 428 24.89 -9.99 4.89
C ALA A 428 24.21 -10.79 6.01
N SER A 429 24.65 -10.59 7.27
CA SER A 429 24.08 -11.29 8.43
C SER A 429 22.58 -10.97 8.65
N VAL A 430 22.11 -9.82 8.14
CA VAL A 430 20.70 -9.38 8.24
C VAL A 430 19.99 -9.30 6.89
N HIS A 431 20.49 -10.00 5.87
CA HIS A 431 19.94 -10.04 4.51
C HIS A 431 19.85 -8.67 3.81
N ALA A 432 20.69 -7.71 4.18
CA ALA A 432 20.70 -6.36 3.62
C ALA A 432 21.82 -6.11 2.58
N ALA A 433 22.75 -7.06 2.35
CA ALA A 433 23.94 -6.84 1.51
C ALA A 433 23.58 -6.49 0.06
N THR A 434 22.67 -7.24 -0.58
CA THR A 434 22.26 -6.98 -1.98
C THR A 434 21.50 -5.66 -2.10
N PHE A 435 20.66 -5.30 -1.11
CA PHE A 435 20.01 -4.01 -1.02
C PHE A 435 21.03 -2.86 -0.91
N ALA A 436 22.03 -3.00 -0.04
CA ALA A 436 23.08 -2.01 0.14
C ALA A 436 23.93 -1.83 -1.14
N ALA A 437 24.29 -2.92 -1.82
CA ALA A 437 24.99 -2.87 -3.11
C ALA A 437 24.17 -2.13 -4.17
N ALA A 438 22.85 -2.37 -4.23
CA ALA A 438 21.95 -1.63 -5.10
C ALA A 438 21.86 -0.14 -4.73
N ALA A 439 21.84 0.20 -3.43
CA ALA A 439 21.84 1.58 -2.97
C ALA A 439 23.13 2.33 -3.36
N PHE A 440 24.29 1.70 -3.21
CA PHE A 440 25.56 2.25 -3.67
C PHE A 440 25.60 2.43 -5.20
N ARG A 441 25.07 1.46 -5.95
CA ARG A 441 24.97 1.58 -7.41
C ARG A 441 24.04 2.74 -7.83
N ILE A 442 22.93 2.94 -7.14
CA ILE A 442 22.03 4.09 -7.38
C ILE A 442 22.79 5.39 -7.13
N ALA A 443 23.49 5.53 -6.00
CA ALA A 443 24.25 6.72 -5.65
C ALA A 443 25.30 7.03 -6.72
N ARG A 444 26.07 6.04 -7.16
CA ARG A 444 27.14 6.24 -8.16
C ARG A 444 26.59 6.49 -9.57
N THR A 445 25.71 5.63 -10.05
CA THR A 445 25.28 5.64 -11.47
C THR A 445 24.27 6.73 -11.76
N TYR A 446 23.25 6.84 -10.90
CA TYR A 446 22.10 7.72 -11.16
C TYR A 446 22.19 9.07 -10.45
N LEU A 447 22.98 9.18 -9.37
CA LEU A 447 23.21 10.44 -8.66
C LEU A 447 24.62 11.01 -8.89
N GLY A 448 25.51 10.27 -9.53
CA GLY A 448 26.86 10.71 -9.91
C GLY A 448 27.81 10.94 -8.73
N ILE A 449 27.49 10.40 -7.55
CA ILE A 449 28.34 10.52 -6.37
C ILE A 449 29.53 9.56 -6.55
N ASP A 450 30.73 10.11 -6.66
CA ASP A 450 31.93 9.36 -7.00
C ASP A 450 32.65 8.87 -5.73
N PHE A 451 32.75 7.55 -5.57
CA PHE A 451 33.54 6.85 -4.56
C PHE A 451 33.85 5.44 -5.03
N ASP A 452 34.98 4.91 -4.60
CA ASP A 452 35.38 3.55 -4.93
C ASP A 452 34.57 2.52 -4.14
N LEU A 453 34.26 1.40 -4.78
CA LEU A 453 33.63 0.26 -4.13
C LEU A 453 34.57 -0.95 -4.25
N PRO A 454 35.25 -1.33 -3.16
CA PRO A 454 36.07 -2.53 -3.18
C PRO A 454 35.24 -3.80 -3.27
N ALA A 455 35.87 -4.93 -3.59
CA ALA A 455 35.20 -6.23 -3.42
C ALA A 455 34.83 -6.41 -1.94
N PRO A 456 33.68 -6.99 -1.62
CA PRO A 456 32.70 -7.66 -2.50
C PRO A 456 31.57 -6.75 -3.04
N TRP A 457 31.63 -5.43 -2.84
CA TRP A 457 30.58 -4.47 -3.19
C TRP A 457 30.44 -4.15 -4.69
N ASN A 458 31.45 -4.46 -5.50
CA ASN A 458 31.49 -4.17 -6.94
C ASN A 458 30.72 -5.18 -7.80
N ASN A 459 29.89 -6.02 -7.20
CA ASN A 459 29.02 -6.96 -7.90
C ASN A 459 28.02 -6.25 -8.82
N ASP A 460 27.71 -6.86 -9.95
CA ASP A 460 26.74 -6.34 -10.92
C ASP A 460 25.30 -6.58 -10.43
N VAL A 461 24.84 -5.75 -9.50
CA VAL A 461 23.47 -5.78 -8.96
C VAL A 461 22.58 -4.89 -9.83
N ASP A 462 21.48 -5.43 -10.35
CA ASP A 462 20.48 -4.63 -11.03
C ASP A 462 19.74 -3.72 -10.02
N ALA A 463 20.05 -2.43 -10.05
CA ALA A 463 19.52 -1.43 -9.13
C ALA A 463 18.26 -0.70 -9.66
N GLU A 464 17.93 -0.86 -10.94
CA GLU A 464 16.83 -0.14 -11.59
C GLU A 464 15.46 -0.42 -10.96
N PRO A 465 15.12 -1.68 -10.61
CA PRO A 465 13.85 -1.96 -9.94
C PRO A 465 13.70 -1.31 -8.56
N LEU A 466 14.80 -1.22 -7.77
CA LEU A 466 14.79 -0.52 -6.48
C LEU A 466 14.61 0.99 -6.67
N LEU A 467 15.30 1.56 -7.66
CA LEU A 467 15.20 2.97 -8.01
C LEU A 467 13.78 3.33 -8.46
N HIS A 468 13.18 2.51 -9.33
CA HIS A 468 11.81 2.71 -9.78
C HIS A 468 10.81 2.63 -8.60
N ASP A 469 10.96 1.65 -7.70
CA ASP A 469 10.13 1.56 -6.48
C ASP A 469 10.26 2.81 -5.60
N ALA A 470 11.48 3.35 -5.46
CA ALA A 470 11.75 4.57 -4.72
C ALA A 470 11.10 5.80 -5.35
N LEU A 471 11.18 5.96 -6.66
CA LEU A 471 10.56 7.08 -7.38
C LEU A 471 9.04 7.04 -7.30
N CYS A 472 8.45 5.85 -7.44
CA CYS A 472 6.99 5.67 -7.31
C CYS A 472 6.49 5.86 -5.88
N GLY A 473 7.30 5.51 -4.87
CA GLY A 473 6.89 5.52 -3.47
C GLY A 473 7.02 6.87 -2.78
N GLY A 474 7.95 7.70 -3.20
CA GLY A 474 8.36 8.89 -2.46
C GLY A 474 8.97 8.55 -1.08
N VAL A 475 9.47 9.57 -0.40
CA VAL A 475 10.03 9.40 0.95
C VAL A 475 8.92 8.94 1.90
N TYR A 476 9.14 7.82 2.58
CA TYR A 476 8.20 7.16 3.50
C TYR A 476 6.97 6.51 2.88
N GLY A 477 6.91 6.30 1.57
CA GLY A 477 5.75 5.66 0.93
C GLY A 477 4.45 6.46 1.04
N SER A 478 4.53 7.76 1.36
CA SER A 478 3.40 8.63 1.71
C SER A 478 2.48 8.98 0.53
N ASN A 479 2.86 8.62 -0.69
CA ASN A 479 2.14 9.07 -1.89
C ASN A 479 0.88 8.28 -2.20
N SER A 480 0.59 7.17 -1.51
CA SER A 480 -0.69 6.46 -1.66
C SER A 480 -1.04 5.60 -0.45
N TYR A 481 -2.30 5.65 -0.02
CA TYR A 481 -2.89 4.72 0.97
C TYR A 481 -2.71 3.25 0.55
N THR A 482 -2.69 2.97 -0.75
CA THR A 482 -2.43 1.67 -1.35
C THR A 482 -1.09 1.09 -0.91
N ARG A 483 -0.05 1.93 -0.79
CA ARG A 483 1.30 1.53 -0.37
C ARG A 483 1.36 1.23 1.12
N LEU A 484 0.71 2.02 1.95
CA LEU A 484 0.61 1.79 3.40
C LEU A 484 -0.08 0.46 3.70
N HIS A 485 -1.14 0.12 2.97
CA HIS A 485 -1.84 -1.16 3.13
C HIS A 485 -1.06 -2.36 2.55
N SER A 486 -0.24 -2.14 1.52
CA SER A 486 0.64 -3.19 0.98
C SER A 486 1.72 -3.60 1.99
N SER A 487 2.14 -2.69 2.88
CA SER A 487 3.21 -2.90 3.87
C SER A 487 2.91 -4.06 4.83
N THR A 488 1.67 -4.18 5.31
CA THR A 488 1.27 -5.29 6.18
C THR A 488 1.43 -6.66 5.50
N VAL A 489 1.17 -6.73 4.18
CA VAL A 489 1.31 -7.97 3.40
C VAL A 489 2.78 -8.32 3.20
N THR A 490 3.61 -7.32 2.87
CA THR A 490 5.06 -7.51 2.68
C THR A 490 5.75 -7.91 3.97
N LEU A 491 5.43 -7.27 5.09
CA LEU A 491 5.96 -7.64 6.41
C LEU A 491 5.64 -9.08 6.79
N ASN A 492 4.39 -9.50 6.61
CA ASN A 492 3.99 -10.88 6.88
C ASN A 492 4.74 -11.88 5.98
N ALA A 493 5.09 -11.49 4.74
CA ALA A 493 5.88 -12.32 3.86
C ALA A 493 7.35 -12.43 4.33
N VAL A 494 7.95 -11.34 4.79
CA VAL A 494 9.31 -11.32 5.36
C VAL A 494 9.36 -12.16 6.64
N LYS A 495 8.43 -11.94 7.59
CA LYS A 495 8.33 -12.74 8.82
C LYS A 495 8.19 -14.24 8.53
N ALA A 496 7.31 -14.60 7.58
CA ALA A 496 7.10 -15.98 7.19
C ALA A 496 8.35 -16.63 6.55
N SER A 497 9.15 -15.87 5.80
CA SER A 497 10.42 -16.35 5.24
C SER A 497 11.42 -16.68 6.34
N ARG A 498 11.54 -15.80 7.36
CA ARG A 498 12.48 -15.97 8.48
C ARG A 498 12.07 -17.06 9.46
N THR A 499 10.76 -17.19 9.77
CA THR A 499 10.25 -18.18 10.74
C THR A 499 9.93 -19.55 10.12
N GLY A 500 10.06 -19.72 8.80
CA GLY A 500 9.68 -20.95 8.10
C GLY A 500 8.16 -21.20 8.04
N GLU A 501 7.32 -20.28 8.55
CA GLU A 501 5.87 -20.37 8.44
C GLU A 501 5.38 -20.14 7.01
N LYS A 502 4.28 -20.81 6.60
CA LYS A 502 3.67 -20.53 5.29
C LYS A 502 3.00 -19.16 5.31
N SER A 503 3.54 -18.21 4.54
CA SER A 503 2.90 -16.93 4.30
C SER A 503 1.61 -17.15 3.50
N SER A 504 0.50 -16.65 4.02
CA SER A 504 -0.79 -16.68 3.33
C SER A 504 -1.36 -15.27 3.30
N VAL A 505 -1.61 -14.74 2.10
CA VAL A 505 -2.37 -13.50 1.88
C VAL A 505 -3.74 -13.58 2.60
N LEU A 506 -4.29 -14.79 2.72
CA LEU A 506 -5.50 -15.05 3.51
C LEU A 506 -5.34 -14.68 4.99
N ARG A 507 -4.17 -14.87 5.60
CA ARG A 507 -3.92 -14.47 7.00
C ARG A 507 -3.85 -12.95 7.17
N THR A 508 -3.49 -12.21 6.15
CA THR A 508 -3.49 -10.74 6.19
C THR A 508 -4.91 -10.19 6.05
N VAL A 509 -5.74 -10.81 5.21
CA VAL A 509 -7.16 -10.43 5.04
C VAL A 509 -7.99 -10.90 6.25
N PHE A 510 -7.69 -12.09 6.75
CA PHE A 510 -8.36 -12.75 7.88
C PHE A 510 -7.38 -13.02 9.02
N PRO A 511 -6.90 -11.98 9.74
CA PRO A 511 -5.90 -12.13 10.79
C PRO A 511 -6.44 -12.94 11.98
N LYS A 512 -5.51 -13.51 12.76
CA LYS A 512 -5.84 -14.23 13.98
C LYS A 512 -6.54 -13.29 14.99
N ARG A 513 -7.33 -13.87 15.89
CA ARG A 513 -8.07 -13.16 16.93
C ARG A 513 -7.19 -12.21 17.75
N ALA A 514 -6.03 -12.65 18.19
CA ALA A 514 -5.10 -11.87 19.01
C ALA A 514 -4.73 -10.51 18.38
N TYR A 515 -4.57 -10.47 17.04
CA TYR A 515 -4.28 -9.23 16.31
C TYR A 515 -5.47 -8.26 16.29
N LEU A 516 -6.71 -8.77 16.31
CA LEU A 516 -7.93 -7.97 16.22
C LEU A 516 -8.49 -7.54 17.59
N GLU A 517 -8.07 -8.16 18.68
CA GLU A 517 -8.59 -7.88 20.03
C GLU A 517 -8.34 -6.45 20.51
N ARG A 518 -7.23 -5.84 20.09
CA ARG A 518 -6.91 -4.44 20.40
C ARG A 518 -7.89 -3.48 19.71
N ARG A 519 -8.22 -3.74 18.45
CA ARG A 519 -9.12 -2.89 17.66
C ARG A 519 -10.60 -3.21 17.88
N TYR A 520 -10.91 -4.47 18.21
CA TYR A 520 -12.26 -4.98 18.45
C TYR A 520 -12.34 -5.66 19.82
N PRO A 521 -12.43 -4.87 20.94
CA PRO A 521 -12.34 -5.41 22.30
C PRO A 521 -13.40 -6.47 22.64
N TYR A 522 -14.54 -6.49 21.92
CA TYR A 522 -15.57 -7.51 22.10
C TYR A 522 -15.09 -8.93 21.81
N LEU A 523 -14.03 -9.11 21.02
CA LEU A 523 -13.43 -10.42 20.73
C LEU A 523 -12.82 -11.09 21.97
N LYS A 524 -12.42 -10.32 22.98
CA LYS A 524 -11.94 -10.87 24.25
C LYS A 524 -13.04 -11.66 24.96
N LYS A 525 -14.29 -11.15 24.94
CA LYS A 525 -15.45 -11.77 25.59
C LYS A 525 -16.22 -12.73 24.66
N ARG A 526 -16.18 -12.53 23.33
CA ARG A 526 -16.98 -13.26 22.33
C ARG A 526 -16.12 -13.70 21.14
N PRO A 527 -15.24 -14.69 21.30
CA PRO A 527 -14.27 -15.09 20.26
C PRO A 527 -14.93 -15.61 18.97
N TYR A 528 -16.15 -16.13 19.04
CA TYR A 528 -16.94 -16.60 17.90
C TYR A 528 -17.39 -15.48 16.96
N LEU A 529 -17.30 -14.21 17.36
CA LEU A 529 -17.57 -13.05 16.51
C LEU A 529 -16.36 -12.63 15.64
N LEU A 530 -15.30 -13.44 15.58
CA LEU A 530 -14.15 -13.19 14.72
C LEU A 530 -14.54 -12.97 13.24
N PRO A 531 -15.47 -13.72 12.62
CA PRO A 531 -15.92 -13.43 11.26
C PRO A 531 -16.59 -12.06 11.11
N VAL A 532 -17.31 -11.60 12.14
CA VAL A 532 -17.92 -10.26 12.16
C VAL A 532 -16.85 -9.17 12.17
N ALA A 533 -15.80 -9.35 12.97
CA ALA A 533 -14.66 -8.43 12.99
C ALA A 533 -13.94 -8.36 11.63
N TRP A 534 -13.83 -9.48 10.91
CA TRP A 534 -13.29 -9.49 9.55
C TRP A 534 -14.16 -8.69 8.59
N VAL A 535 -15.48 -8.88 8.63
CA VAL A 535 -16.43 -8.13 7.80
C VAL A 535 -16.40 -6.64 8.12
N GLN A 536 -16.42 -6.27 9.42
CA GLN A 536 -16.31 -4.87 9.86
C GLN A 536 -15.00 -4.23 9.39
N ARG A 537 -13.89 -4.97 9.47
CA ARG A 537 -12.59 -4.51 8.98
C ARG A 537 -12.63 -4.27 7.47
N ILE A 538 -13.15 -5.22 6.70
CA ILE A 538 -13.27 -5.11 5.24
C ILE A 538 -14.19 -3.94 4.85
N ALA A 539 -15.32 -3.79 5.54
CA ALA A 539 -16.25 -2.69 5.32
C ALA A 539 -15.64 -1.32 5.66
N HIS A 540 -14.88 -1.22 6.74
CA HIS A 540 -14.15 -0.01 7.11
C HIS A 540 -13.11 0.37 6.05
N TYR A 541 -12.33 -0.60 5.58
CA TYR A 541 -11.40 -0.38 4.46
C TYR A 541 -12.11 0.02 3.15
N ALA A 542 -13.28 -0.55 2.87
CA ALA A 542 -14.06 -0.19 1.69
C ALA A 542 -14.66 1.23 1.81
N GLY A 543 -15.01 1.68 3.01
CA GLY A 543 -15.54 3.02 3.28
C GLY A 543 -14.47 4.12 3.17
N GLU A 544 -13.23 3.85 3.57
CA GLU A 544 -12.10 4.77 3.43
C GLU A 544 -11.63 4.93 1.98
N GLN A 545 -12.07 4.07 1.07
CA GLN A 545 -11.64 3.96 -0.33
C GLN A 545 -12.53 4.68 -1.34
N SER A 546 -13.35 5.66 -0.96
CA SER A 546 -14.23 6.37 -1.90
C SER A 546 -13.50 7.30 -2.89
N GLY A 547 -12.16 7.24 -3.00
CA GLY A 547 -11.33 7.92 -3.99
C GLY A 547 -10.85 6.97 -5.09
N ALA A 548 -10.80 7.44 -6.35
CA ALA A 548 -10.63 6.65 -7.57
C ALA A 548 -9.33 5.79 -7.69
N ASP A 549 -8.31 6.03 -6.86
CA ASP A 549 -6.99 5.35 -6.92
C ASP A 549 -6.74 4.31 -5.82
N ASN A 550 -7.65 4.11 -4.89
CA ASN A 550 -7.44 3.31 -3.67
C ASN A 550 -8.19 1.97 -3.68
N SER A 551 -7.91 1.06 -4.63
CA SER A 551 -8.57 -0.25 -4.63
C SER A 551 -7.81 -1.31 -3.81
N ALA A 552 -8.52 -2.16 -3.06
CA ALA A 552 -7.93 -3.30 -2.33
C ALA A 552 -7.15 -4.24 -3.26
N SER A 553 -7.56 -4.37 -4.53
CA SER A 553 -6.84 -5.11 -5.56
C SER A 553 -5.51 -4.45 -5.93
N GLY A 554 -5.44 -3.11 -5.92
CA GLY A 554 -4.21 -2.35 -6.14
C GLY A 554 -3.18 -2.59 -5.03
N SER A 555 -3.62 -2.58 -3.77
CA SER A 555 -2.75 -2.88 -2.62
C SER A 555 -2.17 -4.29 -2.64
N ILE A 556 -2.97 -5.29 -3.01
CA ILE A 556 -2.52 -6.69 -3.13
C ILE A 556 -1.55 -6.84 -4.31
N LYS A 557 -1.79 -6.15 -5.43
CA LYS A 557 -0.88 -6.18 -6.58
C LYS A 557 0.45 -5.55 -6.23
N LEU A 558 0.44 -4.36 -5.65
CA LEU A 558 1.65 -3.66 -5.21
C LEU A 558 2.43 -4.50 -4.18
N ALA A 559 1.73 -5.15 -3.22
CA ALA A 559 2.37 -6.04 -2.27
C ALA A 559 3.08 -7.22 -2.95
N LYS A 560 2.48 -7.82 -3.98
CA LYS A 560 3.12 -8.91 -4.74
C LYS A 560 4.35 -8.42 -5.50
N GLU A 561 4.26 -7.26 -6.16
CA GLU A 561 5.40 -6.66 -6.87
C GLU A 561 6.56 -6.37 -5.91
N ARG A 562 6.25 -5.83 -4.72
CA ARG A 562 7.25 -5.58 -3.68
C ARG A 562 7.82 -6.86 -3.08
N ILE A 563 7.03 -7.93 -2.90
CA ILE A 563 7.53 -9.24 -2.48
C ILE A 563 8.51 -9.82 -3.51
N GLU A 564 8.20 -9.74 -4.81
CA GLU A 564 9.14 -10.17 -5.84
C GLU A 564 10.42 -9.32 -5.86
N LEU A 565 10.29 -8.01 -5.61
CA LEU A 565 11.44 -7.13 -5.45
C LEU A 565 12.29 -7.51 -4.23
N MET A 566 11.67 -7.82 -3.10
CA MET A 566 12.37 -8.29 -1.89
C MET A 566 13.09 -9.62 -2.09
N LYS A 567 12.51 -10.55 -2.84
CA LYS A 567 13.20 -11.79 -3.24
C LYS A 567 14.43 -11.49 -4.10
N ARG A 568 14.29 -10.59 -5.08
CA ARG A 568 15.38 -10.19 -5.97
C ARG A 568 16.58 -9.63 -5.20
N TYR A 569 16.33 -8.92 -4.10
CA TYR A 569 17.38 -8.38 -3.22
C TYR A 569 17.75 -9.31 -2.05
N GLY A 570 17.31 -10.57 -2.04
CA GLY A 570 17.69 -11.57 -1.05
C GLY A 570 17.12 -11.33 0.36
N ILE A 571 16.06 -10.49 0.47
CA ILE A 571 15.39 -10.18 1.74
C ILE A 571 14.42 -11.31 2.13
N ILE A 572 13.85 -11.95 1.14
CA ILE A 572 12.96 -13.10 1.26
C ILE A 572 13.61 -14.26 0.52
N ASP A 573 13.89 -15.35 1.22
CA ASP A 573 14.44 -16.55 0.60
C ASP A 573 13.45 -17.17 -0.40
N GLU A 574 13.94 -17.47 -1.59
CA GLU A 574 13.22 -18.37 -2.50
C GLU A 574 13.25 -19.77 -1.89
N LYS A 575 12.11 -20.26 -1.43
CA LYS A 575 12.01 -21.66 -0.98
C LYS A 575 12.40 -22.56 -2.14
N LYS A 576 13.48 -23.32 -1.95
CA LYS A 576 13.86 -24.48 -2.77
C LYS A 576 12.74 -25.50 -2.85
#